data_d617de9f23a4bde2d1dadad53eadd7b1
#
_entry.id   d617de9f23a4bde2d1dadad53eadd7b1
#
_cell.length_a   1.000
_cell.length_b   1.000
_cell.length_c   1.000
_cell.angle_alpha   90.00
_cell.angle_beta   90.00
_cell.angle_gamma   90.00
#
_symmetry.space_group_name_H-M   'P 1'
#
loop_
_entity.id
_entity.type
_entity.pdbx_description
1 polymer ?
#
loop_
_entity_poly.entity_id
_entity_poly.type
_entity_poly.pdbx_seq_one_letter_code
_entity_poly.pdbx_strand_id
1 'polypeptide(L)'
;MSQCLNPECPSPNSDNSEFFQKCGNKLFLVERYWIKSIIGEGNFCRTFLAVDELKPSKPFCVIKQFLSQAQGSENVEKAAELFAEEGEKLKLLGKHPQIPELYTYFTVDSRQYLVQEFIQGKTLEQELDNYGVFNESQIREFLIDLLSLLEFVHSYHVIHQDIKPENIIRRETDKKLVLVDFRISKIIPKFQRFNVTGTVLNSAEYSPPEQSVGKLKLASDLYSLGLVCLHLLTQMTPFDIYDVIEMEWVWRDFLNKTFISDNLGKVLDGLVELKLRKLYQNVQSVLDDLKPIFSPSQQNLLLTKQSVSINVNSSYVSPFFPQSQMSSSHNKKNQQLPQYSASTDVPLVSVREIKYQKLRYLLATQQWKEADLETTNCMLTVAQREEEGWLRVEDIDNFPSEDLGTIDKLWVKYSNGKFGFSVQKQIYQSLGGTRQYDRKIWEAFSDQVGWRQEGKWLWYSDLDFSINTHYKGHIPSCSSWPEMAVGSLLSLVSWAVSLLSRKDL
;
A
#
# COMPACT_ATOMS: atom_id res chain seq x y z
N MET A 1 -5.44 -27.34 -8.43
CA MET A 1 -4.36 -26.76 -9.25
C MET A 1 -3.23 -26.34 -8.31
N SER A 2 -1.97 -26.41 -8.75
CA SER A 2 -0.79 -26.05 -7.95
C SER A 2 -0.07 -24.89 -8.59
N GLN A 3 0.42 -23.94 -7.77
CA GLN A 3 1.15 -22.78 -8.23
C GLN A 3 2.66 -23.01 -8.17
N CYS A 4 3.39 -22.59 -9.21
CA CYS A 4 4.84 -22.73 -9.25
C CYS A 4 5.54 -21.70 -8.36
N LEU A 5 6.58 -22.16 -7.62
CA LEU A 5 7.45 -21.30 -6.81
C LEU A 5 8.48 -20.52 -7.64
N ASN A 6 8.68 -20.88 -8.91
CA ASN A 6 9.58 -20.14 -9.79
C ASN A 6 8.90 -18.83 -10.22
N PRO A 7 9.49 -17.64 -9.93
CA PRO A 7 8.94 -16.36 -10.35
C PRO A 7 8.73 -16.22 -11.86
N GLU A 8 9.56 -16.89 -12.66
CA GLU A 8 9.50 -16.87 -14.12
C GLU A 8 8.45 -17.83 -14.71
N CYS A 9 7.77 -18.61 -13.86
CA CYS A 9 6.76 -19.59 -14.28
C CYS A 9 5.40 -19.30 -13.64
N PRO A 10 4.60 -18.37 -14.17
CA PRO A 10 3.30 -17.99 -13.60
C PRO A 10 2.18 -19.01 -13.87
N SER A 11 2.46 -20.08 -14.61
CA SER A 11 1.42 -21.02 -15.04
C SER A 11 1.05 -21.99 -13.92
N PRO A 12 -0.23 -22.12 -13.53
CA PRO A 12 -0.70 -23.16 -12.64
C PRO A 12 -0.65 -24.51 -13.36
N ASN A 13 -0.47 -25.60 -12.60
CA ASN A 13 -0.46 -26.96 -13.09
C ASN A 13 -1.66 -27.77 -12.58
N SER A 14 -2.06 -28.82 -13.31
CA SER A 14 -3.07 -29.77 -12.83
C SER A 14 -2.50 -30.67 -11.71
N ASP A 15 -3.37 -31.11 -10.80
CA ASP A 15 -2.99 -31.78 -9.55
C ASP A 15 -2.39 -33.20 -9.70
N ASN A 16 -2.23 -33.72 -10.94
CA ASN A 16 -1.86 -35.10 -11.19
C ASN A 16 -0.42 -35.31 -11.70
N SER A 17 0.48 -34.33 -11.55
CA SER A 17 1.88 -34.43 -11.98
C SER A 17 2.84 -34.17 -10.81
N GLU A 18 4.01 -34.80 -10.84
CA GLU A 18 5.07 -34.56 -9.84
C GLU A 18 5.87 -33.27 -10.13
N PHE A 19 5.80 -32.78 -11.38
CA PHE A 19 6.58 -31.65 -11.85
C PHE A 19 5.70 -30.66 -12.60
N PHE A 20 6.05 -29.38 -12.57
CA PHE A 20 5.45 -28.35 -13.40
C PHE A 20 5.81 -28.56 -14.86
N GLN A 21 4.82 -28.77 -15.72
CA GLN A 21 5.01 -29.09 -17.14
C GLN A 21 5.80 -28.03 -17.92
N LYS A 22 5.72 -26.76 -17.47
CA LYS A 22 6.35 -25.64 -18.18
C LYS A 22 7.82 -25.43 -17.79
N CYS A 23 8.19 -25.66 -16.54
CA CYS A 23 9.54 -25.32 -16.03
C CYS A 23 10.28 -26.53 -15.40
N GLY A 24 9.64 -27.69 -15.29
CA GLY A 24 10.24 -28.88 -14.71
C GLY A 24 10.47 -28.84 -13.18
N ASN A 25 10.06 -27.79 -12.49
CA ASN A 25 10.18 -27.71 -11.04
C ASN A 25 9.24 -28.71 -10.35
N LYS A 26 9.65 -29.24 -9.18
CA LYS A 26 8.80 -30.11 -8.36
C LYS A 26 7.59 -29.36 -7.85
N LEU A 27 6.43 -30.03 -7.79
CA LEU A 27 5.19 -29.50 -7.21
C LEU A 27 5.26 -29.36 -5.68
N PHE A 28 6.06 -30.22 -5.05
CA PHE A 28 6.25 -30.23 -3.61
C PHE A 28 7.53 -29.49 -3.21
N LEU A 29 7.38 -28.52 -2.34
CA LEU A 29 8.53 -27.89 -1.67
C LEU A 29 9.03 -28.84 -0.57
N VAL A 30 10.32 -29.20 -0.64
CA VAL A 30 11.02 -30.13 0.26
C VAL A 30 10.26 -31.44 0.53
N GLU A 31 9.57 -31.96 -0.48
CA GLU A 31 8.76 -33.21 -0.45
C GLU A 31 7.69 -33.22 0.65
N ARG A 32 7.29 -32.04 1.13
CA ARG A 32 6.35 -31.86 2.24
C ARG A 32 5.22 -30.92 1.94
N TYR A 33 5.50 -29.74 1.36
CA TYR A 33 4.50 -28.71 1.23
C TYR A 33 3.95 -28.61 -0.18
N TRP A 34 2.66 -28.82 -0.32
CA TRP A 34 1.97 -28.68 -1.58
C TRP A 34 1.44 -27.24 -1.75
N ILE A 35 2.00 -26.52 -2.71
CA ILE A 35 1.66 -25.12 -2.97
C ILE A 35 0.32 -25.06 -3.73
N LYS A 36 -0.67 -24.35 -3.15
CA LYS A 36 -2.00 -24.19 -3.74
C LYS A 36 -2.11 -22.93 -4.59
N SER A 37 -1.85 -21.76 -4.01
CA SER A 37 -2.01 -20.47 -4.68
C SER A 37 -1.07 -19.43 -4.10
N ILE A 38 -0.83 -18.36 -4.87
CA ILE A 38 -0.26 -17.12 -4.35
C ILE A 38 -1.36 -16.39 -3.59
N ILE A 39 -1.08 -15.91 -2.39
CA ILE A 39 -1.97 -15.10 -1.54
C ILE A 39 -1.39 -13.72 -1.26
N GLY A 40 -0.14 -13.46 -1.65
CA GLY A 40 0.50 -12.16 -1.58
C GLY A 40 1.77 -12.13 -2.42
N GLU A 41 2.04 -11.02 -3.05
CA GLU A 41 3.25 -10.80 -3.83
C GLU A 41 3.80 -9.40 -3.54
N GLY A 42 5.05 -9.35 -3.11
CA GLY A 42 5.79 -8.13 -2.83
C GLY A 42 7.15 -8.15 -3.52
N ASN A 43 7.89 -7.05 -3.45
CA ASN A 43 9.17 -6.91 -4.15
C ASN A 43 10.25 -7.91 -3.71
N PHE A 44 10.25 -8.30 -2.44
CA PHE A 44 11.26 -9.18 -1.86
C PHE A 44 10.70 -10.52 -1.40
N CYS A 45 9.39 -10.70 -1.45
CA CYS A 45 8.75 -11.86 -0.89
C CYS A 45 7.49 -12.21 -1.66
N ARG A 46 7.30 -13.52 -1.91
CA ARG A 46 6.01 -14.10 -2.32
C ARG A 46 5.44 -14.91 -1.19
N THR A 47 4.14 -14.77 -0.98
CA THR A 47 3.40 -15.50 0.04
C THR A 47 2.44 -16.48 -0.62
N PHE A 48 2.50 -17.73 -0.20
CA PHE A 48 1.70 -18.81 -0.77
C PHE A 48 0.83 -19.47 0.30
N LEU A 49 -0.37 -19.87 -0.10
CA LEU A 49 -1.16 -20.86 0.61
C LEU A 49 -0.66 -22.24 0.22
N ALA A 50 -0.36 -23.06 1.21
CA ALA A 50 0.12 -24.43 1.00
C ALA A 50 -0.57 -25.41 1.96
N VAL A 51 -0.39 -26.72 1.71
CA VAL A 51 -0.82 -27.83 2.57
C VAL A 51 0.40 -28.57 3.05
N ASP A 52 0.48 -28.87 4.36
CA ASP A 52 1.51 -29.72 4.95
C ASP A 52 1.08 -31.20 4.82
N GLU A 53 1.54 -31.86 3.77
CA GLU A 53 1.17 -33.24 3.43
C GLU A 53 1.74 -34.29 4.40
N LEU A 54 2.77 -33.96 5.18
CA LEU A 54 3.35 -34.89 6.18
C LEU A 54 2.56 -34.91 7.50
N LYS A 55 1.71 -33.89 7.76
CA LYS A 55 0.84 -33.92 8.93
C LYS A 55 -0.44 -34.73 8.62
N PRO A 56 -0.90 -35.62 9.51
CA PRO A 56 -2.08 -36.47 9.25
C PRO A 56 -3.34 -35.68 8.88
N SER A 57 -3.56 -34.49 9.47
CA SER A 57 -4.70 -33.61 9.20
C SER A 57 -4.53 -32.79 7.93
N LYS A 58 -3.37 -32.86 7.28
CA LYS A 58 -3.01 -32.04 6.10
C LYS A 58 -3.43 -30.57 6.22
N PRO A 59 -3.01 -29.88 7.28
CA PRO A 59 -3.45 -28.52 7.55
C PRO A 59 -2.91 -27.55 6.50
N PHE A 60 -3.67 -26.47 6.28
CA PHE A 60 -3.15 -25.34 5.54
C PHE A 60 -2.02 -24.66 6.33
N CYS A 61 -1.07 -24.13 5.59
CA CYS A 61 0.02 -23.28 6.10
C CYS A 61 0.30 -22.15 5.11
N VAL A 62 0.95 -21.10 5.60
CA VAL A 62 1.45 -19.99 4.79
C VAL A 62 2.94 -20.19 4.56
N ILE A 63 3.39 -20.06 3.33
CA ILE A 63 4.80 -20.11 2.97
C ILE A 63 5.19 -18.76 2.38
N LYS A 64 6.14 -18.09 3.03
CA LYS A 64 6.81 -16.91 2.48
C LYS A 64 8.10 -17.33 1.81
N GLN A 65 8.28 -16.96 0.55
CA GLN A 65 9.49 -17.18 -0.23
C GLN A 65 10.21 -15.85 -0.40
N PHE A 66 11.47 -15.80 0.00
CA PHE A 66 12.33 -14.65 -0.28
C PHE A 66 12.77 -14.64 -1.75
N LEU A 67 12.71 -13.48 -2.41
CA LEU A 67 13.08 -13.27 -3.80
C LEU A 67 14.45 -12.57 -3.87
N SER A 68 15.49 -13.29 -4.26
CA SER A 68 16.87 -12.79 -4.35
C SER A 68 17.15 -11.89 -5.57
N GLN A 69 16.20 -11.71 -6.47
CA GLN A 69 16.41 -11.00 -7.75
C GLN A 69 16.27 -9.47 -7.69
N ALA A 70 15.99 -8.90 -6.52
CA ALA A 70 15.87 -7.45 -6.37
C ALA A 70 17.26 -6.81 -6.19
N GLN A 71 17.92 -6.48 -7.30
CA GLN A 71 18.97 -5.48 -7.46
C GLN A 71 20.21 -5.48 -6.53
N GLY A 72 21.37 -5.87 -7.11
CA GLY A 72 22.72 -5.63 -6.57
C GLY A 72 23.15 -6.59 -5.45
N SER A 73 24.36 -7.13 -5.50
CA SER A 73 24.83 -8.19 -4.61
C SER A 73 24.81 -7.84 -3.11
N GLU A 74 25.20 -6.63 -2.72
CA GLU A 74 25.23 -6.22 -1.29
C GLU A 74 23.82 -6.08 -0.68
N ASN A 75 22.81 -5.74 -1.48
CA ASN A 75 21.44 -5.58 -1.00
C ASN A 75 20.72 -6.92 -0.80
N VAL A 76 21.11 -7.94 -1.56
CA VAL A 76 20.51 -9.29 -1.46
C VAL A 76 20.95 -9.98 -0.19
N GLU A 77 22.24 -9.93 0.18
CA GLU A 77 22.73 -10.53 1.43
C GLU A 77 22.04 -9.93 2.64
N LYS A 78 21.94 -8.61 2.67
CA LYS A 78 21.31 -7.90 3.77
C LYS A 78 19.79 -8.15 3.87
N ALA A 79 19.10 -8.25 2.75
CA ALA A 79 17.70 -8.62 2.73
C ALA A 79 17.49 -10.09 3.18
N ALA A 80 18.41 -10.98 2.84
CA ALA A 80 18.41 -12.36 3.30
C ALA A 80 18.64 -12.49 4.82
N GLU A 81 19.54 -11.67 5.38
CA GLU A 81 19.74 -11.59 6.85
C GLU A 81 18.47 -11.13 7.56
N LEU A 82 17.79 -10.15 7.01
CA LEU A 82 16.54 -9.61 7.59
C LEU A 82 15.40 -10.62 7.54
N PHE A 83 15.31 -11.38 6.45
CA PHE A 83 14.33 -12.45 6.35
C PHE A 83 14.60 -13.55 7.40
N ALA A 84 15.87 -13.84 7.70
CA ALA A 84 16.25 -14.71 8.79
C ALA A 84 15.89 -14.12 10.17
N GLU A 85 16.13 -12.81 10.37
CA GLU A 85 15.73 -12.13 11.62
C GLU A 85 14.22 -12.14 11.84
N GLU A 86 13.39 -12.05 10.79
CA GLU A 86 11.93 -12.21 10.90
C GLU A 86 11.60 -13.60 11.45
N GLY A 87 12.24 -14.65 10.91
CA GLY A 87 12.06 -16.01 11.40
C GLY A 87 12.36 -16.14 12.89
N GLU A 88 13.47 -15.56 13.38
CA GLU A 88 13.82 -15.60 14.80
C GLU A 88 12.82 -14.79 15.67
N LYS A 89 12.33 -13.65 15.19
CA LYS A 89 11.30 -12.87 15.90
C LYS A 89 9.98 -13.63 15.98
N LEU A 90 9.53 -14.21 14.87
CA LEU A 90 8.32 -15.04 14.85
C LEU A 90 8.43 -16.26 15.75
N LYS A 91 9.59 -16.89 15.83
CA LYS A 91 9.87 -18.01 16.76
C LYS A 91 9.72 -17.57 18.23
N LEU A 92 10.12 -16.34 18.54
CA LEU A 92 9.99 -15.78 19.88
C LEU A 92 8.56 -15.36 20.19
N LEU A 93 7.90 -14.66 19.25
CA LEU A 93 6.56 -14.08 19.42
C LEU A 93 5.42 -15.08 19.16
N GLY A 94 5.64 -16.07 18.29
CA GLY A 94 4.61 -17.03 17.85
C GLY A 94 4.07 -17.98 18.94
N LYS A 95 4.51 -17.80 20.19
CA LYS A 95 3.89 -18.41 21.37
C LYS A 95 2.61 -17.67 21.81
N HIS A 96 2.39 -16.45 21.32
CA HIS A 96 1.20 -15.71 21.62
C HIS A 96 0.05 -16.16 20.69
N PRO A 97 -1.17 -16.42 21.22
CA PRO A 97 -2.27 -16.99 20.45
C PRO A 97 -2.81 -16.06 19.33
N GLN A 98 -2.44 -14.80 19.36
CA GLN A 98 -2.82 -13.78 18.35
C GLN A 98 -1.68 -13.46 17.37
N ILE A 99 -0.64 -14.30 17.31
CA ILE A 99 0.45 -14.24 16.35
C ILE A 99 0.58 -15.60 15.69
N PRO A 100 0.73 -15.71 14.35
CA PRO A 100 0.90 -17.00 13.70
C PRO A 100 2.11 -17.74 14.22
N GLU A 101 1.95 -19.03 14.52
CA GLU A 101 3.07 -19.90 14.91
C GLU A 101 4.03 -20.09 13.73
N LEU A 102 5.32 -19.91 13.96
CA LEU A 102 6.36 -20.29 13.01
C LEU A 102 6.58 -21.81 13.06
N TYR A 103 6.27 -22.50 11.97
CA TYR A 103 6.48 -23.96 11.91
C TYR A 103 7.92 -24.30 11.57
N THR A 104 8.52 -23.63 10.60
CA THR A 104 9.91 -23.87 10.20
C THR A 104 10.45 -22.73 9.33
N TYR A 105 11.77 -22.65 9.28
CA TYR A 105 12.52 -21.78 8.39
C TYR A 105 13.66 -22.61 7.77
N PHE A 106 13.87 -22.51 6.46
CA PHE A 106 14.90 -23.25 5.75
C PHE A 106 15.33 -22.57 4.44
N THR A 107 16.48 -23.01 3.93
CA THR A 107 16.98 -22.59 2.62
C THR A 107 17.07 -23.81 1.71
N VAL A 108 16.54 -23.69 0.49
CA VAL A 108 16.68 -24.69 -0.57
C VAL A 108 16.88 -24.00 -1.91
N ASP A 109 17.78 -24.51 -2.75
CA ASP A 109 18.15 -23.94 -4.05
C ASP A 109 18.48 -22.43 -3.96
N SER A 110 19.25 -22.05 -2.95
CA SER A 110 19.64 -20.65 -2.63
C SER A 110 18.47 -19.69 -2.36
N ARG A 111 17.27 -20.22 -2.10
CA ARG A 111 16.07 -19.45 -1.72
C ARG A 111 15.68 -19.75 -0.28
N GLN A 112 15.34 -18.72 0.44
CA GLN A 112 14.89 -18.83 1.83
C GLN A 112 13.38 -18.94 1.89
N TYR A 113 12.90 -19.78 2.79
CA TYR A 113 11.47 -20.04 3.00
C TYR A 113 11.15 -19.99 4.48
N LEU A 114 10.03 -19.35 4.80
CA LEU A 114 9.45 -19.31 6.13
C LEU A 114 8.06 -19.93 6.05
N VAL A 115 7.79 -20.93 6.89
CA VAL A 115 6.50 -21.63 6.95
C VAL A 115 5.84 -21.32 8.27
N GLN A 116 4.62 -20.81 8.23
CA GLN A 116 3.88 -20.40 9.42
C GLN A 116 2.43 -20.89 9.37
N GLU A 117 1.75 -20.76 10.50
CA GLU A 117 0.33 -21.06 10.66
C GLU A 117 -0.50 -20.28 9.65
N PHE A 118 -1.46 -20.96 9.02
CA PHE A 118 -2.52 -20.31 8.26
C PHE A 118 -3.67 -19.93 9.21
N ILE A 119 -4.00 -18.65 9.27
CA ILE A 119 -5.09 -18.15 10.09
C ILE A 119 -6.37 -18.15 9.26
N GLN A 120 -7.28 -19.08 9.58
CA GLN A 120 -8.58 -19.12 8.94
C GLN A 120 -9.48 -18.02 9.51
N GLY A 121 -9.88 -17.07 8.65
CA GLY A 121 -10.69 -15.91 9.06
C GLY A 121 -10.82 -14.89 7.94
N LYS A 122 -11.37 -13.74 8.28
CA LYS A 122 -11.44 -12.57 7.40
C LYS A 122 -10.49 -11.48 7.90
N THR A 123 -9.85 -10.76 6.98
CA THR A 123 -9.14 -9.54 7.35
C THR A 123 -10.13 -8.45 7.75
N LEU A 124 -9.67 -7.46 8.51
CA LEU A 124 -10.56 -6.33 8.87
C LEU A 124 -10.95 -5.52 7.64
N GLU A 125 -10.11 -5.47 6.61
CA GLU A 125 -10.49 -4.90 5.32
C GLU A 125 -11.68 -5.62 4.70
N GLN A 126 -11.63 -6.95 4.66
CA GLN A 126 -12.76 -7.77 4.19
C GLN A 126 -14.01 -7.64 5.07
N GLU A 127 -13.85 -7.43 6.39
CA GLU A 127 -14.99 -7.16 7.27
C GLU A 127 -15.62 -5.80 6.97
N LEU A 128 -14.81 -4.77 6.78
CA LEU A 128 -15.26 -3.42 6.41
C LEU A 128 -16.01 -3.42 5.07
N ASP A 129 -15.48 -4.09 4.06
CA ASP A 129 -16.13 -4.21 2.75
C ASP A 129 -17.46 -4.95 2.82
N ASN A 130 -17.55 -6.02 3.64
CA ASN A 130 -18.73 -6.86 3.69
C ASN A 130 -19.83 -6.34 4.63
N TYR A 131 -19.47 -5.65 5.72
CA TYR A 131 -20.37 -5.28 6.79
C TYR A 131 -20.50 -3.78 7.03
N GLY A 132 -19.68 -2.96 6.35
CA GLY A 132 -19.63 -1.52 6.50
C GLY A 132 -18.89 -1.05 7.75
N VAL A 133 -19.01 0.25 8.05
CA VAL A 133 -18.26 0.93 9.11
C VAL A 133 -18.51 0.36 10.51
N PHE A 134 -17.48 0.41 11.33
CA PHE A 134 -17.53 -0.03 12.72
C PHE A 134 -18.15 1.06 13.59
N ASN A 135 -18.87 0.64 14.65
CA ASN A 135 -19.38 1.54 15.70
C ASN A 135 -18.36 1.71 16.84
N GLU A 136 -18.67 2.62 17.78
CA GLU A 136 -17.79 2.90 18.92
C GLU A 136 -17.46 1.66 19.76
N SER A 137 -18.44 0.78 20.02
CA SER A 137 -18.21 -0.45 20.82
C SER A 137 -17.20 -1.37 20.12
N GLN A 138 -17.38 -1.56 18.83
CA GLN A 138 -16.48 -2.40 18.02
C GLN A 138 -15.06 -1.83 17.96
N ILE A 139 -14.91 -0.51 17.87
CA ILE A 139 -13.59 0.15 17.92
C ILE A 139 -12.93 0.01 19.29
N ARG A 140 -13.70 0.14 20.37
CA ARG A 140 -13.16 -0.07 21.73
C ARG A 140 -12.69 -1.50 21.95
N GLU A 141 -13.49 -2.48 21.54
CA GLU A 141 -13.13 -3.90 21.59
C GLU A 141 -11.87 -4.19 20.76
N PHE A 142 -11.82 -3.66 19.54
CA PHE A 142 -10.66 -3.73 18.66
C PHE A 142 -9.42 -3.16 19.33
N LEU A 143 -9.49 -1.93 19.86
CA LEU A 143 -8.36 -1.28 20.53
C LEU A 143 -7.88 -2.08 21.73
N ILE A 144 -8.78 -2.54 22.60
CA ILE A 144 -8.39 -3.32 23.79
C ILE A 144 -7.69 -4.61 23.39
N ASP A 145 -8.21 -5.32 22.39
CA ASP A 145 -7.64 -6.60 21.93
C ASP A 145 -6.24 -6.41 21.31
N LEU A 146 -6.08 -5.43 20.39
CA LEU A 146 -4.81 -5.17 19.74
C LEU A 146 -3.77 -4.49 20.65
N LEU A 147 -4.18 -3.59 21.53
CA LEU A 147 -3.26 -2.97 22.48
C LEU A 147 -2.65 -4.01 23.43
N SER A 148 -3.44 -4.98 23.90
CA SER A 148 -2.91 -6.08 24.73
C SER A 148 -1.89 -6.91 23.98
N LEU A 149 -2.11 -7.18 22.68
CA LEU A 149 -1.16 -7.86 21.82
C LEU A 149 0.10 -7.01 21.59
N LEU A 150 -0.06 -5.72 21.31
CA LEU A 150 1.08 -4.81 21.10
C LEU A 150 1.92 -4.63 22.37
N GLU A 151 1.32 -4.63 23.56
CA GLU A 151 2.06 -4.62 24.82
C GLU A 151 2.99 -5.83 24.92
N PHE A 152 2.49 -7.03 24.58
CA PHE A 152 3.32 -8.23 24.50
C PHE A 152 4.44 -8.09 23.48
N VAL A 153 4.15 -7.67 22.24
CA VAL A 153 5.15 -7.49 21.16
C VAL A 153 6.22 -6.48 21.58
N HIS A 154 5.80 -5.34 22.12
CA HIS A 154 6.68 -4.26 22.56
C HIS A 154 7.53 -4.63 23.77
N SER A 155 7.09 -5.57 24.63
CA SER A 155 7.89 -6.09 25.74
C SER A 155 9.15 -6.82 25.25
N TYR A 156 9.14 -7.35 24.03
CA TYR A 156 10.29 -7.94 23.35
C TYR A 156 11.09 -6.93 22.51
N HIS A 157 10.81 -5.63 22.63
CA HIS A 157 11.42 -4.57 21.82
C HIS A 157 11.24 -4.75 20.31
N VAL A 158 10.16 -5.42 19.89
CA VAL A 158 9.78 -5.60 18.50
C VAL A 158 8.77 -4.52 18.12
N ILE A 159 8.92 -3.94 16.94
CA ILE A 159 7.97 -3.03 16.30
C ILE A 159 7.41 -3.79 15.09
N HIS A 160 6.10 -3.79 14.91
CA HIS A 160 5.45 -4.50 13.80
C HIS A 160 5.68 -3.82 12.44
N GLN A 161 5.50 -2.50 12.38
CA GLN A 161 5.80 -1.60 11.25
C GLN A 161 4.88 -1.72 10.03
N ASP A 162 3.90 -2.60 10.04
CA ASP A 162 2.93 -2.79 8.94
C ASP A 162 1.52 -3.09 9.47
N ILE A 163 1.09 -2.35 10.50
CA ILE A 163 -0.27 -2.46 11.05
C ILE A 163 -1.24 -1.78 10.09
N LYS A 164 -2.13 -2.58 9.50
CA LYS A 164 -3.18 -2.16 8.56
C LYS A 164 -4.31 -3.19 8.54
N PRO A 165 -5.50 -2.85 8.04
CA PRO A 165 -6.67 -3.75 8.08
C PRO A 165 -6.42 -5.11 7.43
N GLU A 166 -5.64 -5.19 6.35
CA GLU A 166 -5.33 -6.44 5.64
C GLU A 166 -4.43 -7.39 6.46
N ASN A 167 -3.64 -6.85 7.40
CA ASN A 167 -2.73 -7.61 8.26
C ASN A 167 -3.33 -7.99 9.62
N ILE A 168 -4.60 -7.69 9.83
CA ILE A 168 -5.34 -8.05 11.04
C ILE A 168 -6.48 -8.99 10.66
N ILE A 169 -6.38 -10.26 11.06
CA ILE A 169 -7.36 -11.30 10.72
C ILE A 169 -8.21 -11.61 11.94
N ARG A 170 -9.54 -11.53 11.81
CA ARG A 170 -10.44 -12.07 12.81
C ARG A 170 -10.58 -13.56 12.61
N ARG A 171 -9.94 -14.34 13.48
CA ARG A 171 -9.93 -15.79 13.41
C ARG A 171 -11.34 -16.35 13.55
N GLU A 172 -11.70 -17.30 12.69
CA GLU A 172 -13.07 -17.82 12.60
C GLU A 172 -13.51 -18.59 13.84
N THR A 173 -12.59 -19.31 14.48
CA THR A 173 -12.87 -20.24 15.58
C THR A 173 -13.24 -19.56 16.89
N ASP A 174 -12.52 -18.49 17.27
CA ASP A 174 -12.65 -17.83 18.60
C ASP A 174 -12.91 -16.33 18.50
N LYS A 175 -13.02 -15.80 17.28
CA LYS A 175 -13.22 -14.37 16.95
C LYS A 175 -12.12 -13.44 17.44
N LYS A 176 -10.99 -13.98 17.92
CA LYS A 176 -9.82 -13.19 18.30
C LYS A 176 -9.15 -12.59 17.09
N LEU A 177 -8.61 -11.40 17.25
CA LEU A 177 -7.80 -10.75 16.24
C LEU A 177 -6.40 -11.36 16.24
N VAL A 178 -5.90 -11.68 15.07
CA VAL A 178 -4.54 -12.20 14.87
C VAL A 178 -3.79 -11.21 13.97
N LEU A 179 -2.65 -10.73 14.45
CA LEU A 179 -1.78 -9.83 13.72
C LEU A 179 -0.78 -10.64 12.91
N VAL A 180 -0.81 -10.48 11.61
CA VAL A 180 0.03 -11.21 10.66
C VAL A 180 1.00 -10.26 9.96
N ASP A 181 2.02 -10.83 9.32
CA ASP A 181 2.95 -10.09 8.45
C ASP A 181 3.85 -9.08 9.19
N PHE A 182 4.61 -9.56 10.17
CA PHE A 182 5.65 -8.78 10.85
C PHE A 182 6.72 -8.38 9.82
N ARG A 183 6.81 -7.09 9.48
CA ARG A 183 7.71 -6.64 8.42
C ARG A 183 9.18 -6.86 8.73
N ILE A 184 9.92 -7.27 7.69
CA ILE A 184 11.38 -7.31 7.65
C ILE A 184 11.88 -5.87 7.50
N SER A 185 11.96 -5.09 8.56
CA SER A 185 12.29 -3.70 8.34
C SER A 185 13.24 -3.08 9.34
N LYS A 186 14.50 -3.51 9.35
CA LYS A 186 15.55 -2.59 9.78
C LYS A 186 16.31 -1.95 8.63
N ILE A 187 16.10 -2.38 7.39
CA ILE A 187 16.93 -1.90 6.28
C ILE A 187 16.10 -1.75 5.01
N ILE A 188 15.48 -0.59 4.86
CA ILE A 188 15.58 0.07 3.58
C ILE A 188 16.85 0.90 3.70
N PRO A 189 17.95 0.57 3.00
CA PRO A 189 19.10 1.45 2.93
C PRO A 189 18.61 2.80 2.43
N LYS A 190 19.19 3.90 2.92
CA LYS A 190 18.93 5.26 2.43
C LYS A 190 19.00 5.40 0.89
N PHE A 191 19.52 4.39 0.22
CA PHE A 191 19.80 4.32 -1.22
C PHE A 191 18.79 3.53 -2.06
N GLN A 192 17.80 2.81 -1.50
CA GLN A 192 16.82 2.03 -2.30
C GLN A 192 15.46 2.71 -2.46
N ARG A 193 15.43 4.04 -2.45
CA ARG A 193 14.22 4.83 -2.70
C ARG A 193 13.72 4.79 -4.16
N PHE A 194 14.42 4.13 -5.09
CA PHE A 194 14.26 4.46 -6.51
C PHE A 194 13.74 3.37 -7.45
N ASN A 195 13.43 2.16 -7.01
CA ASN A 195 12.94 1.13 -7.95
C ASN A 195 11.90 0.18 -7.36
N VAL A 196 10.92 0.71 -6.64
CA VAL A 196 9.82 -0.11 -6.14
C VAL A 196 8.61 0.06 -7.04
N THR A 197 8.55 -0.75 -8.08
CA THR A 197 7.35 -0.88 -8.89
C THR A 197 6.25 -1.59 -8.09
N GLY A 198 5.19 -0.88 -7.81
CA GLY A 198 3.83 -1.39 -7.75
C GLY A 198 3.28 -2.00 -6.45
N THR A 199 4.07 -2.47 -5.46
CA THR A 199 3.50 -3.26 -4.35
C THR A 199 3.85 -2.78 -2.93
N VAL A 200 4.66 -1.77 -2.77
CA VAL A 200 4.96 -1.14 -1.45
C VAL A 200 3.91 -0.09 -1.06
N LEU A 201 3.01 0.21 -1.95
CA LEU A 201 2.05 1.30 -1.93
C LEU A 201 0.97 1.19 -0.84
N ASN A 202 0.46 -0.01 -0.61
CA ASN A 202 -0.67 -0.24 0.31
C ASN A 202 -0.34 -0.05 1.80
N SER A 203 0.93 0.13 2.18
CA SER A 203 1.33 0.30 3.58
C SER A 203 1.69 1.74 3.94
N ALA A 204 1.94 2.60 2.95
CA ALA A 204 2.35 3.99 3.20
C ALA A 204 1.25 4.81 3.90
N GLU A 205 -0.01 4.50 3.61
CA GLU A 205 -1.18 5.19 4.19
C GLU A 205 -1.26 5.07 5.72
N TYR A 206 -0.84 3.93 6.26
CA TYR A 206 -0.86 3.65 7.70
C TYR A 206 0.49 3.89 8.38
N SER A 207 1.50 4.27 7.60
CA SER A 207 2.87 4.42 8.13
C SER A 207 3.09 5.77 8.81
N PRO A 208 3.68 5.79 10.02
CA PRO A 208 3.98 7.04 10.70
C PRO A 208 5.10 7.81 10.00
N PRO A 209 5.12 9.16 10.11
CA PRO A 209 6.11 10.01 9.42
C PRO A 209 7.57 9.63 9.72
N GLU A 210 7.88 9.23 10.95
CA GLU A 210 9.22 8.83 11.36
C GLU A 210 9.71 7.53 10.73
N GLN A 211 8.80 6.71 10.21
CA GLN A 211 9.15 5.47 9.50
C GLN A 211 9.91 5.76 8.21
N SER A 212 9.52 6.81 7.49
CA SER A 212 10.16 7.22 6.24
C SER A 212 11.64 7.65 6.43
N VAL A 213 11.98 8.14 7.62
CA VAL A 213 13.35 8.56 7.98
C VAL A 213 14.10 7.51 8.81
N GLY A 214 13.55 6.31 8.98
CA GLY A 214 14.18 5.19 9.70
C GLY A 214 14.32 5.41 11.21
N LYS A 215 13.50 6.30 11.81
CA LYS A 215 13.52 6.61 13.25
C LYS A 215 12.34 5.99 13.99
N LEU A 216 12.08 4.72 13.72
CA LEU A 216 10.98 3.97 14.32
C LEU A 216 11.07 3.90 15.84
N LYS A 217 9.90 3.93 16.47
CA LYS A 217 9.67 3.77 17.90
C LYS A 217 8.50 2.82 18.15
N LEU A 218 8.33 2.34 19.37
CA LEU A 218 7.15 1.55 19.75
C LEU A 218 5.85 2.34 19.51
N ALA A 219 5.90 3.66 19.69
CA ALA A 219 4.81 4.59 19.38
C ALA A 219 4.39 4.57 17.89
N SER A 220 5.26 4.16 16.99
CA SER A 220 4.96 4.06 15.55
C SER A 220 3.84 3.06 15.25
N ASP A 221 3.80 1.93 15.98
CA ASP A 221 2.71 0.96 15.86
C ASP A 221 1.38 1.52 16.40
N LEU A 222 1.43 2.37 17.44
CA LEU A 222 0.23 3.00 18.00
C LEU A 222 -0.38 4.01 17.03
N TYR A 223 0.46 4.74 16.29
CA TYR A 223 0.00 5.64 15.23
C TYR A 223 -0.71 4.86 14.11
N SER A 224 -0.11 3.80 13.60
CA SER A 224 -0.72 2.95 12.59
C SER A 224 -2.04 2.34 13.07
N LEU A 225 -2.11 1.91 14.33
CA LEU A 225 -3.34 1.41 14.96
C LEU A 225 -4.44 2.48 15.00
N GLY A 226 -4.08 3.73 15.31
CA GLY A 226 -4.99 4.88 15.25
C GLY A 226 -5.60 5.07 13.86
N LEU A 227 -4.76 5.03 12.80
CA LEU A 227 -5.23 5.15 11.42
C LEU A 227 -6.15 4.01 11.01
N VAL A 228 -5.86 2.77 11.44
CA VAL A 228 -6.80 1.65 11.24
C VAL A 228 -8.15 1.94 11.89
N CYS A 229 -8.19 2.49 13.11
CA CYS A 229 -9.46 2.86 13.75
C CYS A 229 -10.23 3.90 12.93
N LEU A 230 -9.55 4.93 12.44
CA LEU A 230 -10.20 5.96 11.61
C LEU A 230 -10.76 5.38 10.32
N HIS A 231 -10.00 4.51 9.64
CA HIS A 231 -10.47 3.81 8.45
C HIS A 231 -11.71 2.94 8.75
N LEU A 232 -11.67 2.14 9.81
CA LEU A 232 -12.81 1.28 10.20
C LEU A 232 -14.07 2.09 10.56
N LEU A 233 -13.91 3.32 11.09
CA LEU A 233 -15.02 4.21 11.45
C LEU A 233 -15.64 4.93 10.25
N THR A 234 -14.85 5.27 9.26
CA THR A 234 -15.24 6.17 8.16
C THR A 234 -15.39 5.45 6.83
N GLN A 235 -14.76 4.28 6.67
CA GLN A 235 -14.57 3.59 5.38
C GLN A 235 -13.81 4.47 4.36
N MET A 236 -13.09 5.47 4.85
CA MET A 236 -12.25 6.35 4.04
C MET A 236 -10.80 6.01 4.30
N THR A 237 -9.97 6.04 3.26
CA THR A 237 -8.53 5.80 3.47
C THR A 237 -7.91 6.91 4.33
N PRO A 238 -6.81 6.67 5.05
CA PRO A 238 -6.14 7.70 5.81
C PRO A 238 -5.80 8.95 5.00
N PHE A 239 -5.47 8.80 3.70
CA PHE A 239 -5.21 9.93 2.82
C PHE A 239 -6.43 10.79 2.55
N ASP A 240 -7.63 10.22 2.51
CA ASP A 240 -8.86 10.95 2.23
C ASP A 240 -9.38 11.77 3.41
N ILE A 241 -8.97 11.42 4.63
CA ILE A 241 -9.43 12.05 5.89
C ILE A 241 -8.39 12.95 6.56
N TYR A 242 -7.27 13.22 5.88
CA TYR A 242 -6.25 14.17 6.35
C TYR A 242 -6.35 15.48 5.56
N ASP A 243 -6.67 16.58 6.26
CA ASP A 243 -6.59 17.92 5.66
C ASP A 243 -5.14 18.39 5.67
N VAL A 244 -4.57 18.41 4.49
CA VAL A 244 -3.17 18.78 4.31
C VAL A 244 -2.91 20.29 4.43
N ILE A 245 -3.95 21.14 4.30
CA ILE A 245 -3.81 22.59 4.40
C ILE A 245 -3.77 22.99 5.87
N GLU A 246 -4.77 22.51 6.62
CA GLU A 246 -4.85 22.78 8.06
C GLU A 246 -3.93 21.84 8.86
N MET A 247 -3.32 20.83 8.21
CA MET A 247 -2.45 19.83 8.82
C MET A 247 -3.14 19.06 9.97
N GLU A 248 -4.41 18.70 9.77
CA GLU A 248 -5.22 18.00 10.77
C GLU A 248 -6.05 16.86 10.19
N TRP A 249 -6.43 15.93 11.08
CA TRP A 249 -7.31 14.82 10.76
C TRP A 249 -8.77 15.27 10.82
N VAL A 250 -9.47 15.32 9.68
CA VAL A 250 -10.89 15.72 9.54
C VAL A 250 -11.84 14.52 9.57
N TRP A 251 -11.43 13.41 10.16
CA TRP A 251 -12.17 12.15 10.17
C TRP A 251 -13.60 12.25 10.72
N ARG A 252 -13.89 13.24 11.58
CA ARG A 252 -15.23 13.46 12.15
C ARG A 252 -16.25 13.86 11.09
N ASP A 253 -15.84 14.51 10.03
CA ASP A 253 -16.70 14.94 8.92
C ASP A 253 -17.20 13.74 8.10
N PHE A 254 -16.53 12.60 8.22
CA PHE A 254 -16.82 11.36 7.49
C PHE A 254 -17.56 10.29 8.34
N LEU A 255 -18.00 10.61 9.55
CA LEU A 255 -18.62 9.64 10.48
C LEU A 255 -20.02 9.14 10.08
N ASN A 256 -20.63 9.60 8.96
CA ASN A 256 -21.86 9.06 8.38
C ASN A 256 -22.94 8.65 9.40
N LYS A 257 -23.23 9.50 10.42
CA LYS A 257 -24.17 9.26 11.54
C LYS A 257 -23.68 8.30 12.62
N THR A 258 -22.46 7.80 12.57
CA THR A 258 -21.87 7.03 13.65
C THR A 258 -21.54 7.97 14.81
N PHE A 259 -22.16 7.74 15.97
CA PHE A 259 -21.85 8.51 17.17
C PHE A 259 -20.55 8.01 17.80
N ILE A 260 -19.65 8.95 18.12
CA ILE A 260 -18.40 8.68 18.83
C ILE A 260 -18.34 9.61 20.04
N SER A 261 -18.12 9.05 21.22
CA SER A 261 -17.99 9.82 22.46
C SER A 261 -16.74 10.69 22.45
N ASP A 262 -16.77 11.81 23.16
CA ASP A 262 -15.61 12.71 23.33
C ASP A 262 -14.39 11.99 23.90
N ASN A 263 -14.58 11.00 24.76
CA ASN A 263 -13.48 10.22 25.33
C ASN A 263 -12.79 9.39 24.25
N LEU A 264 -13.51 8.62 23.44
CA LEU A 264 -12.89 7.84 22.36
C LEU A 264 -12.31 8.78 21.30
N GLY A 265 -13.01 9.87 20.96
CA GLY A 265 -12.52 10.85 20.01
C GLY A 265 -11.15 11.43 20.40
N LYS A 266 -10.94 11.78 21.69
CA LYS A 266 -9.64 12.26 22.19
C LYS A 266 -8.55 11.19 22.12
N VAL A 267 -8.89 9.94 22.42
CA VAL A 267 -7.93 8.83 22.30
C VAL A 267 -7.50 8.64 20.85
N LEU A 268 -8.45 8.66 19.91
CA LEU A 268 -8.14 8.55 18.48
C LEU A 268 -7.27 9.70 17.99
N ASP A 269 -7.59 10.94 18.36
CA ASP A 269 -6.73 12.11 18.02
C ASP A 269 -5.32 11.97 18.58
N GLY A 270 -5.18 11.46 19.82
CA GLY A 270 -3.89 11.21 20.43
C GLY A 270 -3.08 10.10 19.77
N LEU A 271 -3.76 9.08 19.20
CA LEU A 271 -3.11 7.99 18.46
C LEU A 271 -2.58 8.46 17.11
N VAL A 272 -3.23 9.42 16.44
CA VAL A 272 -2.82 9.91 15.12
C VAL A 272 -2.11 11.28 15.19
N GLU A 273 -1.66 11.70 16.35
CA GLU A 273 -0.92 12.95 16.53
C GLU A 273 0.42 12.90 15.77
N LEU A 274 0.65 13.86 14.89
CA LEU A 274 1.87 13.94 14.06
C LEU A 274 3.10 14.37 14.84
N LYS A 275 2.89 15.12 15.93
CA LYS A 275 3.99 15.59 16.76
C LYS A 275 4.41 14.48 17.72
N LEU A 276 5.48 13.78 17.41
CA LEU A 276 5.98 12.63 18.13
C LEU A 276 6.03 12.79 19.66
N ARG A 277 6.22 14.03 20.17
CA ARG A 277 6.21 14.31 21.62
C ARG A 277 4.83 14.32 22.26
N LYS A 278 3.75 14.45 21.44
CA LYS A 278 2.36 14.46 21.89
C LYS A 278 1.67 13.14 21.62
N LEU A 279 2.22 12.33 20.71
CA LEU A 279 1.77 10.97 20.41
C LEU A 279 1.88 10.11 21.67
N TYR A 280 0.98 9.15 21.85
CA TYR A 280 1.11 8.12 22.90
C TYR A 280 2.44 7.38 22.77
N GLN A 281 3.22 7.33 23.84
CA GLN A 281 4.54 6.73 23.83
C GLN A 281 4.55 5.24 24.19
N ASN A 282 3.48 4.74 24.79
CA ASN A 282 3.32 3.35 25.20
C ASN A 282 1.85 2.94 25.24
N VAL A 283 1.61 1.63 25.19
CA VAL A 283 0.29 1.01 25.21
C VAL A 283 -0.52 1.37 26.44
N GLN A 284 0.12 1.36 27.62
CA GLN A 284 -0.58 1.55 28.90
C GLN A 284 -1.28 2.92 28.98
N SER A 285 -0.62 3.97 28.46
CA SER A 285 -1.22 5.31 28.42
C SER A 285 -2.50 5.35 27.59
N VAL A 286 -2.56 4.62 26.48
CA VAL A 286 -3.78 4.49 25.65
C VAL A 286 -4.86 3.75 26.42
N LEU A 287 -4.51 2.63 27.04
CA LEU A 287 -5.46 1.81 27.82
C LEU A 287 -6.04 2.59 29.00
N ASP A 288 -5.24 3.45 29.65
CA ASP A 288 -5.70 4.26 30.76
C ASP A 288 -6.73 5.31 30.31
N ASP A 289 -6.51 5.95 29.17
CA ASP A 289 -7.42 6.94 28.61
C ASP A 289 -8.68 6.30 27.98
N LEU A 290 -8.60 5.03 27.54
CA LEU A 290 -9.75 4.27 27.04
C LEU A 290 -10.75 3.87 28.13
N LYS A 291 -10.33 3.85 29.39
CA LYS A 291 -11.24 3.51 30.50
C LYS A 291 -12.40 4.50 30.53
N PRO A 292 -13.66 4.04 30.60
CA PRO A 292 -14.77 4.96 30.71
C PRO A 292 -14.58 5.80 31.99
N ILE A 293 -14.72 7.11 31.87
CA ILE A 293 -14.79 8.01 33.03
C ILE A 293 -16.18 7.76 33.68
N PHE A 294 -16.31 6.70 34.45
CA PHE A 294 -17.52 6.48 35.23
C PHE A 294 -17.55 7.51 36.37
N SER A 295 -18.57 8.36 36.39
CA SER A 295 -18.88 9.11 37.60
C SER A 295 -19.16 8.15 38.75
N PRO A 296 -18.79 8.49 39.99
CA PRO A 296 -18.97 7.59 41.17
C PRO A 296 -20.38 7.03 41.35
N SER A 297 -21.39 7.69 40.79
CA SER A 297 -22.79 7.26 40.81
C SER A 297 -23.13 6.11 39.84
N GLN A 298 -22.32 5.83 38.82
CA GLN A 298 -22.57 4.75 37.84
C GLN A 298 -21.85 3.44 38.21
N GLN A 299 -20.84 3.46 39.06
CA GLN A 299 -20.14 2.25 39.52
C GLN A 299 -21.07 1.33 40.37
N ASN A 300 -22.03 1.87 41.09
CA ASN A 300 -22.95 1.09 41.91
C ASN A 300 -24.07 0.40 41.11
N LEU A 301 -24.32 0.77 39.86
CA LEU A 301 -25.34 0.13 38.99
C LEU A 301 -24.81 -1.09 38.22
N LEU A 302 -23.50 -1.21 38.02
CA LEU A 302 -22.89 -2.30 37.27
C LEU A 302 -22.65 -3.56 38.12
N LEU A 303 -22.50 -3.43 39.40
CA LEU A 303 -22.32 -4.55 40.35
C LEU A 303 -23.59 -5.41 40.55
N THR A 304 -24.75 -4.94 40.09
CA THR A 304 -26.03 -5.63 40.26
C THR A 304 -26.55 -6.37 39.03
N LYS A 305 -25.83 -6.42 37.91
CA LYS A 305 -26.29 -7.04 36.64
C LYS A 305 -25.49 -8.25 36.14
N GLN A 306 -24.67 -8.88 36.97
CA GLN A 306 -24.06 -10.17 36.62
C GLN A 306 -24.84 -11.35 37.19
N SER A 307 -25.97 -11.69 36.61
CA SER A 307 -26.55 -13.04 36.66
C SER A 307 -27.83 -13.13 35.81
N VAL A 308 -27.72 -13.38 34.52
CA VAL A 308 -28.77 -14.07 33.74
C VAL A 308 -28.11 -14.78 32.55
N SER A 309 -28.11 -16.10 32.57
CA SER A 309 -27.75 -16.99 31.47
C SER A 309 -28.92 -17.12 30.50
N ILE A 310 -28.68 -17.01 29.21
CA ILE A 310 -29.69 -17.38 28.18
C ILE A 310 -29.06 -18.31 27.16
N ASN A 311 -29.65 -19.51 27.05
CA ASN A 311 -29.46 -20.51 26.01
C ASN A 311 -30.14 -20.05 24.72
N VAL A 312 -29.46 -20.18 23.57
CA VAL A 312 -30.13 -20.13 22.27
C VAL A 312 -29.59 -21.22 21.33
N ASN A 313 -30.52 -22.01 20.82
CA ASN A 313 -30.32 -23.09 19.85
C ASN A 313 -30.09 -22.56 18.43
N SER A 314 -29.25 -23.27 17.71
CA SER A 314 -28.85 -23.03 16.31
C SER A 314 -29.61 -23.90 15.34
N SER A 315 -29.95 -23.37 14.17
CA SER A 315 -30.26 -24.13 12.96
C SER A 315 -29.72 -23.43 11.71
N TYR A 316 -28.86 -24.12 11.01
CA TYR A 316 -28.20 -23.66 9.76
C TYR A 316 -28.88 -24.18 8.52
N VAL A 317 -28.97 -23.32 7.49
CA VAL A 317 -29.24 -23.69 6.09
C VAL A 317 -28.28 -22.97 5.20
N SER A 318 -27.56 -23.73 4.33
CA SER A 318 -26.63 -23.23 3.31
C SER A 318 -27.34 -22.94 2.00
N PRO A 319 -26.89 -22.01 1.19
CA PRO A 319 -27.19 -21.96 -0.24
C PRO A 319 -25.96 -22.15 -1.15
N PHE A 320 -26.22 -22.87 -2.23
CA PHE A 320 -25.37 -23.18 -3.39
C PHE A 320 -25.09 -21.97 -4.27
N PHE A 321 -23.91 -21.96 -4.93
CA PHE A 321 -23.54 -21.03 -6.02
C PHE A 321 -23.42 -21.75 -7.37
N PRO A 322 -23.85 -21.15 -8.49
CA PRO A 322 -23.61 -21.68 -9.83
C PRO A 322 -22.36 -21.06 -10.48
N GLN A 323 -21.66 -21.91 -11.23
CA GLN A 323 -20.51 -21.57 -12.09
C GLN A 323 -20.97 -20.90 -13.38
N SER A 324 -20.26 -19.90 -13.87
CA SER A 324 -20.35 -19.39 -15.23
C SER A 324 -19.02 -19.55 -15.99
N GLN A 325 -19.16 -20.09 -17.21
CA GLN A 325 -18.07 -20.35 -18.17
C GLN A 325 -17.68 -19.08 -18.92
N MET A 326 -16.40 -18.92 -19.20
CA MET A 326 -15.88 -17.93 -20.16
C MET A 326 -15.06 -18.61 -21.25
N SER A 327 -15.41 -18.35 -22.50
CA SER A 327 -14.78 -18.81 -23.71
C SER A 327 -13.68 -17.85 -24.18
N SER A 328 -12.57 -18.42 -24.63
CA SER A 328 -11.41 -17.72 -25.21
C SER A 328 -11.54 -17.65 -26.75
N SER A 329 -11.12 -16.55 -27.36
CA SER A 329 -10.75 -16.51 -28.77
C SER A 329 -9.49 -15.67 -29.00
N HIS A 330 -8.47 -16.32 -29.55
CA HIS A 330 -7.21 -15.73 -30.05
C HIS A 330 -7.39 -15.17 -31.46
N ASN A 331 -6.79 -14.01 -31.71
CA ASN A 331 -6.36 -13.67 -33.07
C ASN A 331 -5.06 -12.85 -33.06
N LYS A 332 -4.00 -13.47 -33.63
CA LYS A 332 -2.73 -12.81 -33.94
C LYS A 332 -2.84 -12.12 -35.31
N LYS A 333 -2.42 -10.86 -35.39
CA LYS A 333 -2.01 -10.22 -36.66
C LYS A 333 -0.70 -9.47 -36.49
N ASN A 334 0.28 -9.86 -37.33
CA ASN A 334 1.53 -9.17 -37.58
C ASN A 334 1.25 -7.78 -38.17
N GLN A 335 1.91 -6.73 -37.66
CA GLN A 335 2.03 -5.46 -38.38
C GLN A 335 3.47 -4.99 -38.43
N GLN A 336 3.86 -4.62 -39.66
CA GLN A 336 5.15 -4.08 -40.07
C GLN A 336 5.37 -2.65 -39.52
N LEU A 337 6.63 -2.34 -39.23
CA LEU A 337 7.09 -1.01 -38.79
C LEU A 337 6.95 0.04 -39.92
N PRO A 338 6.48 1.26 -39.62
CA PRO A 338 6.53 2.37 -40.57
C PRO A 338 7.89 3.07 -40.54
N GLN A 339 8.45 3.36 -41.71
CA GLN A 339 9.61 4.24 -41.90
C GLN A 339 9.22 5.71 -41.59
N TYR A 340 10.01 6.37 -40.77
CA TYR A 340 9.84 7.79 -40.46
C TYR A 340 10.58 8.68 -41.43
N SER A 341 9.85 9.62 -42.04
CA SER A 341 10.39 10.76 -42.79
C SER A 341 10.88 11.86 -41.83
N ALA A 342 12.11 12.34 -42.05
CA ALA A 342 12.71 13.43 -41.30
C ALA A 342 12.03 14.78 -41.63
N SER A 343 11.25 15.38 -40.69
CA SER A 343 11.09 16.85 -40.57
C SER A 343 10.40 17.19 -39.23
N THR A 344 11.03 18.07 -38.45
CA THR A 344 10.59 18.73 -37.20
C THR A 344 10.66 17.85 -35.95
N ASP A 345 11.86 17.47 -35.55
CA ASP A 345 12.08 16.89 -34.23
C ASP A 345 12.08 17.97 -33.13
N VAL A 346 11.63 17.64 -31.89
CA VAL A 346 11.67 18.54 -30.75
C VAL A 346 13.13 18.76 -30.36
N PRO A 347 13.62 20.03 -30.34
CA PRO A 347 14.97 20.29 -29.85
C PRO A 347 15.07 19.86 -28.36
N LEU A 348 16.09 19.04 -28.07
CA LEU A 348 16.35 18.61 -26.70
C LEU A 348 17.23 19.66 -26.00
N VAL A 349 16.61 20.73 -25.51
CA VAL A 349 17.28 21.82 -24.81
C VAL A 349 17.27 21.56 -23.33
N SER A 350 18.42 21.75 -22.67
CA SER A 350 18.55 21.66 -21.22
C SER A 350 19.57 22.70 -20.72
N VAL A 351 19.21 23.42 -19.68
CA VAL A 351 20.13 24.32 -18.94
C VAL A 351 21.04 23.52 -18.02
N ARG A 352 20.60 22.31 -17.62
CA ARG A 352 21.30 21.43 -16.68
C ARG A 352 22.05 20.27 -17.35
N GLU A 353 22.19 20.31 -18.70
CA GLU A 353 22.86 19.27 -19.51
C GLU A 353 22.20 17.88 -19.41
N ILE A 354 20.89 17.84 -19.13
CA ILE A 354 20.12 16.59 -19.01
C ILE A 354 19.95 15.94 -20.39
N LYS A 355 20.08 14.61 -20.41
CA LYS A 355 19.95 13.81 -21.64
C LYS A 355 18.51 13.32 -21.82
N TYR A 356 17.69 14.04 -22.57
CA TYR A 356 16.29 13.69 -22.84
C TYR A 356 16.10 12.61 -23.93
N GLN A 357 17.19 12.02 -24.46
CA GLN A 357 17.12 11.01 -25.53
C GLN A 357 16.33 9.77 -25.09
N LYS A 358 16.48 9.33 -23.85
CA LYS A 358 15.74 8.19 -23.31
C LYS A 358 14.25 8.49 -23.22
N LEU A 359 13.86 9.65 -22.67
CA LEU A 359 12.46 10.09 -22.62
C LEU A 359 11.86 10.15 -24.04
N ARG A 360 12.58 10.78 -25.00
CA ARG A 360 12.14 10.83 -26.39
C ARG A 360 11.94 9.45 -27.00
N TYR A 361 12.87 8.52 -26.75
CA TYR A 361 12.77 7.14 -27.24
C TYR A 361 11.54 6.43 -26.68
N LEU A 362 11.31 6.51 -25.37
CA LEU A 362 10.17 5.89 -24.72
C LEU A 362 8.83 6.44 -25.25
N LEU A 363 8.73 7.74 -25.42
CA LEU A 363 7.54 8.39 -25.98
C LEU A 363 7.33 8.03 -27.46
N ALA A 364 8.41 8.01 -28.27
CA ALA A 364 8.35 7.64 -29.68
C ALA A 364 7.95 6.17 -29.90
N THR A 365 8.31 5.30 -28.97
CA THR A 365 7.96 3.87 -28.98
C THR A 365 6.67 3.55 -28.21
N GLN A 366 5.94 4.60 -27.75
CA GLN A 366 4.67 4.49 -27.01
C GLN A 366 4.76 3.65 -25.72
N GLN A 367 5.92 3.64 -25.08
CA GLN A 367 6.15 3.06 -23.77
C GLN A 367 5.75 4.10 -22.69
N TRP A 368 4.43 4.35 -22.57
CA TRP A 368 3.89 5.48 -21.83
C TRP A 368 4.17 5.43 -20.33
N LYS A 369 4.11 4.24 -19.74
CA LYS A 369 4.39 4.04 -18.31
C LYS A 369 5.86 4.30 -17.98
N GLU A 370 6.75 3.76 -18.80
CA GLU A 370 8.19 3.96 -18.68
C GLU A 370 8.58 5.43 -18.97
N ALA A 371 7.87 6.09 -19.89
CA ALA A 371 8.05 7.51 -20.17
C ALA A 371 7.61 8.39 -18.99
N ASP A 372 6.54 8.03 -18.30
CA ASP A 372 6.08 8.73 -17.10
C ASP A 372 7.10 8.63 -15.96
N LEU A 373 7.64 7.45 -15.72
CA LEU A 373 8.73 7.22 -14.77
C LEU A 373 10.00 8.00 -15.14
N GLU A 374 10.37 7.98 -16.42
CA GLU A 374 11.54 8.73 -16.91
C GLU A 374 11.33 10.24 -16.81
N THR A 375 10.11 10.72 -16.98
CA THR A 375 9.78 12.14 -16.77
C THR A 375 10.06 12.54 -15.33
N THR A 376 9.63 11.73 -14.36
CA THR A 376 9.94 11.95 -12.95
C THR A 376 11.44 12.00 -12.69
N ASN A 377 12.20 11.05 -13.23
CA ASN A 377 13.67 11.04 -13.09
C ASN A 377 14.31 12.30 -13.68
N CYS A 378 13.90 12.70 -14.88
CA CYS A 378 14.40 13.92 -15.50
C CYS A 378 14.11 15.16 -14.64
N MET A 379 12.90 15.28 -14.11
CA MET A 379 12.53 16.42 -13.28
C MET A 379 13.31 16.46 -11.95
N LEU A 380 13.54 15.32 -11.31
CA LEU A 380 14.38 15.21 -10.11
C LEU A 380 15.84 15.61 -10.40
N THR A 381 16.40 15.11 -11.50
CA THR A 381 17.78 15.44 -11.89
C THR A 381 17.94 16.91 -12.22
N VAL A 382 17.00 17.52 -12.96
CA VAL A 382 17.01 18.97 -13.23
C VAL A 382 16.98 19.79 -11.95
N ALA A 383 16.19 19.37 -10.98
CA ALA A 383 16.04 20.04 -9.69
C ALA A 383 17.16 19.69 -8.68
N GLN A 384 18.06 18.75 -9.01
CA GLN A 384 19.08 18.22 -8.10
C GLN A 384 18.49 17.64 -6.83
N ARG A 385 17.41 16.86 -6.99
CA ARG A 385 16.61 16.26 -5.92
C ARG A 385 16.53 14.74 -6.02
N GLU A 386 17.49 14.10 -6.70
CA GLU A 386 17.52 12.65 -6.88
C GLU A 386 17.66 11.90 -5.56
N GLU A 387 18.44 12.46 -4.61
CA GLU A 387 18.64 11.85 -3.31
C GLU A 387 17.37 11.88 -2.45
N GLU A 388 16.60 12.97 -2.54
CA GLU A 388 15.35 13.13 -1.80
C GLU A 388 14.19 12.40 -2.47
N GLY A 389 14.19 12.32 -3.81
CA GLY A 389 13.19 11.61 -4.60
C GLY A 389 11.84 12.32 -4.70
N TRP A 390 11.77 13.62 -4.37
CA TRP A 390 10.56 14.43 -4.48
C TRP A 390 10.91 15.91 -4.69
N LEU A 391 9.99 16.66 -5.30
CA LEU A 391 10.12 18.10 -5.55
C LEU A 391 9.27 18.90 -4.57
N ARG A 392 9.82 20.02 -4.13
CA ARG A 392 9.12 21.03 -3.36
C ARG A 392 8.50 22.06 -4.32
N VAL A 393 7.64 22.92 -3.77
CA VAL A 393 7.09 24.06 -4.50
C VAL A 393 8.21 24.97 -5.01
N GLU A 394 9.23 25.22 -4.20
CA GLU A 394 10.37 26.06 -4.55
C GLU A 394 11.20 25.47 -5.70
N ASP A 395 11.31 24.14 -5.75
CA ASP A 395 12.02 23.45 -6.83
C ASP A 395 11.26 23.59 -8.16
N ILE A 396 9.92 23.57 -8.12
CA ILE A 396 9.07 23.84 -9.29
C ILE A 396 9.09 25.31 -9.68
N ASP A 397 9.01 26.23 -8.72
CA ASP A 397 9.07 27.66 -8.99
C ASP A 397 10.37 28.08 -9.67
N ASN A 398 11.49 27.46 -9.28
CA ASN A 398 12.82 27.70 -9.84
C ASN A 398 13.21 26.73 -10.96
N PHE A 399 12.28 25.88 -11.41
CA PHE A 399 12.55 24.89 -12.45
C PHE A 399 12.88 25.61 -13.79
N PRO A 400 13.98 25.27 -14.48
CA PRO A 400 14.34 25.93 -15.74
C PRO A 400 13.24 25.78 -16.80
N SER A 401 12.86 26.90 -17.43
CA SER A 401 11.80 26.93 -18.45
C SER A 401 12.14 26.10 -19.69
N GLU A 402 13.40 26.06 -20.07
CA GLU A 402 13.88 25.29 -21.21
C GLU A 402 13.75 23.79 -20.99
N ASP A 403 14.11 23.31 -19.78
CA ASP A 403 14.00 21.91 -19.41
C ASP A 403 12.53 21.49 -19.30
N LEU A 404 11.68 22.28 -18.64
CA LEU A 404 10.24 22.04 -18.54
C LEU A 404 9.59 22.02 -19.92
N GLY A 405 9.93 23.02 -20.74
CA GLY A 405 9.41 23.13 -22.11
C GLY A 405 9.88 21.98 -23.02
N THR A 406 11.08 21.41 -22.80
CA THR A 406 11.55 20.24 -23.53
C THR A 406 10.73 19.00 -23.15
N ILE A 407 10.54 18.76 -21.87
CA ILE A 407 9.71 17.64 -21.37
C ILE A 407 8.28 17.75 -21.91
N ASP A 408 7.65 18.89 -21.74
CA ASP A 408 6.26 19.09 -22.18
C ASP A 408 6.08 18.93 -23.69
N LYS A 409 6.95 19.55 -24.50
CA LYS A 409 6.90 19.43 -25.97
C LYS A 409 7.09 17.99 -26.46
N LEU A 410 7.90 17.18 -25.78
CA LEU A 410 8.04 15.77 -26.10
C LEU A 410 6.72 15.03 -25.86
N TRP A 411 6.09 15.21 -24.69
CA TRP A 411 4.81 14.61 -24.36
C TRP A 411 3.71 15.02 -25.33
N VAL A 412 3.56 16.32 -25.60
CA VAL A 412 2.56 16.87 -26.54
C VAL A 412 2.76 16.31 -27.93
N LYS A 413 3.99 16.30 -28.44
CA LYS A 413 4.31 15.82 -29.80
C LYS A 413 3.95 14.35 -29.97
N TYR A 414 4.49 13.47 -29.12
CA TYR A 414 4.37 12.03 -29.33
C TYR A 414 2.97 11.49 -28.94
N SER A 415 2.21 12.21 -28.15
CA SER A 415 0.79 11.89 -27.85
C SER A 415 -0.21 12.60 -28.80
N ASN A 416 0.27 13.32 -29.80
CA ASN A 416 -0.57 14.13 -30.68
C ASN A 416 -1.48 15.12 -29.93
N GLY A 417 -0.92 15.80 -28.93
CA GLY A 417 -1.62 16.80 -28.12
C GLY A 417 -2.57 16.24 -27.07
N LYS A 418 -2.52 14.93 -26.80
CA LYS A 418 -3.37 14.30 -25.81
C LYS A 418 -2.81 14.40 -24.40
N PHE A 419 -1.50 14.32 -24.24
CA PHE A 419 -0.78 14.26 -22.97
C PHE A 419 0.22 15.42 -22.85
N GLY A 420 0.64 15.73 -21.63
CA GLY A 420 1.62 16.76 -21.33
C GLY A 420 1.14 17.72 -20.22
N PHE A 421 2.09 18.39 -19.58
CA PHE A 421 1.81 19.35 -18.51
C PHE A 421 1.00 20.55 -18.99
N SER A 422 1.28 21.05 -20.19
CA SER A 422 0.51 22.16 -20.79
C SER A 422 -0.94 21.75 -21.07
N VAL A 423 -1.18 20.49 -21.40
CA VAL A 423 -2.53 19.94 -21.58
C VAL A 423 -3.27 19.88 -20.25
N GLN A 424 -2.61 19.40 -19.22
CA GLN A 424 -3.15 19.37 -17.85
C GLN A 424 -3.45 20.78 -17.33
N LYS A 425 -2.52 21.72 -17.54
CA LYS A 425 -2.73 23.13 -17.18
C LYS A 425 -3.97 23.73 -17.82
N GLN A 426 -4.19 23.50 -19.12
CA GLN A 426 -5.40 23.98 -19.80
C GLN A 426 -6.67 23.44 -19.15
N ILE A 427 -6.70 22.15 -18.78
CA ILE A 427 -7.83 21.53 -18.09
C ILE A 427 -8.00 22.15 -16.71
N TYR A 428 -6.94 22.25 -15.91
CA TYR A 428 -6.98 22.82 -14.57
C TYR A 428 -7.50 24.27 -14.58
N GLN A 429 -6.99 25.12 -15.48
CA GLN A 429 -7.43 26.51 -15.62
C GLN A 429 -8.88 26.62 -16.11
N SER A 430 -9.35 25.71 -16.97
CA SER A 430 -10.75 25.71 -17.42
C SER A 430 -11.76 25.46 -16.30
N LEU A 431 -11.32 24.80 -15.23
CA LEU A 431 -12.10 24.55 -14.01
C LEU A 431 -11.99 25.67 -12.98
N GLY A 432 -11.27 26.75 -13.29
CA GLY A 432 -11.03 27.87 -12.36
C GLY A 432 -9.79 27.68 -11.49
N GLY A 433 -8.94 26.72 -11.83
CA GLY A 433 -7.70 26.43 -11.11
C GLY A 433 -6.73 27.61 -11.13
N THR A 434 -6.18 27.92 -9.97
CA THR A 434 -5.20 28.99 -9.75
C THR A 434 -4.00 28.42 -8.98
N ARG A 435 -3.04 29.28 -8.63
CA ARG A 435 -1.92 28.88 -7.77
C ARG A 435 -2.35 28.58 -6.33
N GLN A 436 -3.46 29.11 -5.89
CA GLN A 436 -4.06 28.77 -4.61
C GLN A 436 -4.81 27.45 -4.76
N TYR A 437 -4.47 26.47 -3.94
CA TYR A 437 -5.14 25.18 -3.94
C TYR A 437 -6.62 25.35 -3.55
N ASP A 438 -7.50 24.70 -4.31
CA ASP A 438 -8.91 24.52 -3.99
C ASP A 438 -9.24 23.04 -4.17
N ARG A 439 -9.71 22.40 -3.11
CA ARG A 439 -10.02 20.98 -3.09
C ARG A 439 -11.07 20.58 -4.15
N LYS A 440 -12.13 21.37 -4.31
CA LYS A 440 -13.20 21.05 -5.27
C LYS A 440 -12.70 21.13 -6.70
N ILE A 441 -11.88 22.14 -6.99
CA ILE A 441 -11.25 22.30 -8.30
C ILE A 441 -10.26 21.16 -8.57
N TRP A 442 -9.47 20.78 -7.55
CA TRP A 442 -8.51 19.69 -7.68
C TRP A 442 -9.18 18.33 -7.89
N GLU A 443 -10.25 18.03 -7.16
CA GLU A 443 -11.05 16.82 -7.35
C GLU A 443 -11.69 16.82 -8.76
N ALA A 444 -12.30 17.90 -9.20
CA ALA A 444 -12.87 18.02 -10.55
C ALA A 444 -11.82 17.87 -11.65
N PHE A 445 -10.62 18.44 -11.44
CA PHE A 445 -9.48 18.25 -12.34
C PHE A 445 -9.07 16.77 -12.41
N SER A 446 -8.94 16.13 -11.26
CA SER A 446 -8.54 14.74 -11.17
C SER A 446 -9.56 13.77 -11.78
N ASP A 447 -10.87 14.05 -11.63
CA ASP A 447 -11.93 13.32 -12.34
C ASP A 447 -11.80 13.50 -13.85
N GLN A 448 -11.50 14.73 -14.32
CA GLN A 448 -11.43 15.01 -15.75
C GLN A 448 -10.18 14.44 -16.43
N VAL A 449 -9.05 14.35 -15.74
CA VAL A 449 -7.84 13.70 -16.25
C VAL A 449 -7.81 12.19 -15.97
N GLY A 450 -8.78 11.65 -15.22
CA GLY A 450 -8.92 10.23 -14.95
C GLY A 450 -8.03 9.71 -13.83
N TRP A 451 -7.56 10.56 -12.92
CA TRP A 451 -6.83 10.15 -11.71
C TRP A 451 -7.78 9.76 -10.58
N ARG A 452 -9.07 10.07 -10.73
CA ARG A 452 -10.14 9.75 -9.80
C ARG A 452 -11.36 9.24 -10.58
N GLN A 453 -12.01 8.16 -10.11
CA GLN A 453 -13.19 7.56 -10.73
C GLN A 453 -14.22 7.23 -9.65
N GLU A 454 -15.49 7.57 -9.89
CA GLU A 454 -16.60 7.35 -8.95
C GLU A 454 -16.31 7.89 -7.53
N GLY A 455 -15.58 9.03 -7.46
CA GLY A 455 -15.20 9.66 -6.20
C GLY A 455 -13.99 9.04 -5.49
N LYS A 456 -13.37 8.00 -6.04
CA LYS A 456 -12.18 7.32 -5.49
C LYS A 456 -10.94 7.66 -6.31
N TRP A 457 -9.83 7.92 -5.62
CA TRP A 457 -8.53 8.10 -6.24
C TRP A 457 -8.00 6.78 -6.80
N LEU A 458 -7.47 6.81 -8.02
CA LEU A 458 -6.84 5.65 -8.62
C LEU A 458 -5.39 5.53 -8.17
N TRP A 459 -4.96 4.30 -7.96
CA TRP A 459 -3.55 4.01 -7.77
C TRP A 459 -2.76 4.20 -9.06
N TYR A 460 -1.47 4.50 -8.95
CA TYR A 460 -0.59 4.58 -10.11
C TYR A 460 -0.63 3.32 -10.99
N SER A 461 -0.75 2.14 -10.35
CA SER A 461 -0.92 0.85 -11.04
C SER A 461 -2.21 0.75 -11.86
N ASP A 462 -3.24 1.50 -11.48
CA ASP A 462 -4.59 1.43 -12.04
C ASP A 462 -4.81 2.51 -13.12
N LEU A 463 -3.83 3.40 -13.31
CA LEU A 463 -3.85 4.37 -14.39
C LEU A 463 -3.73 3.69 -15.75
N ASP A 464 -4.48 4.18 -16.73
CA ASP A 464 -4.46 3.68 -18.11
C ASP A 464 -3.30 4.32 -18.91
N PHE A 465 -2.15 3.66 -18.94
CA PHE A 465 -0.98 4.07 -19.72
C PHE A 465 -1.15 3.74 -21.22
N SER A 466 -2.32 3.99 -21.79
CA SER A 466 -2.62 3.78 -23.20
C SER A 466 -2.91 5.09 -23.92
N ILE A 467 -2.40 5.24 -25.15
CA ILE A 467 -2.80 6.35 -26.01
C ILE A 467 -4.31 6.32 -26.33
N ASN A 468 -4.94 5.15 -26.19
CA ASN A 468 -6.36 4.95 -26.46
C ASN A 468 -7.26 5.30 -25.25
N THR A 469 -6.69 5.62 -24.08
CA THR A 469 -7.50 6.09 -22.95
C THR A 469 -8.44 7.22 -23.40
N HIS A 470 -9.62 7.32 -22.87
CA HIS A 470 -10.54 8.44 -23.19
C HIS A 470 -10.17 9.75 -22.47
N TYR A 471 -9.29 9.67 -21.46
CA TYR A 471 -8.87 10.85 -20.72
C TYR A 471 -7.80 11.66 -21.45
N LYS A 472 -8.01 12.98 -21.51
CA LYS A 472 -7.01 13.95 -21.97
C LYS A 472 -6.22 14.46 -20.77
N GLY A 473 -4.91 14.65 -20.92
CA GLY A 473 -4.06 15.10 -19.82
C GLY A 473 -3.82 14.04 -18.73
N HIS A 474 -4.12 12.78 -19.03
CA HIS A 474 -3.99 11.69 -18.05
C HIS A 474 -2.55 11.50 -17.56
N ILE A 475 -1.58 11.65 -18.45
CA ILE A 475 -0.14 11.55 -18.18
C ILE A 475 0.61 12.76 -18.76
N PRO A 476 1.79 13.12 -18.23
CA PRO A 476 2.47 12.48 -17.12
C PRO A 476 1.71 12.68 -15.81
N SER A 477 1.58 11.62 -15.04
CA SER A 477 0.83 11.65 -13.79
C SER A 477 1.64 12.22 -12.64
N CYS A 478 2.97 12.14 -12.74
CA CYS A 478 3.92 12.47 -11.68
C CYS A 478 3.60 11.83 -10.30
N SER A 479 2.61 10.95 -10.29
CA SER A 479 2.21 10.17 -9.11
C SER A 479 3.15 8.98 -8.84
N SER A 480 4.10 8.72 -9.74
CA SER A 480 5.25 7.82 -9.51
C SER A 480 6.27 8.39 -8.51
N TRP A 481 6.08 9.63 -8.10
CA TRP A 481 6.91 10.21 -7.06
C TRP A 481 6.59 9.55 -5.74
N PRO A 482 7.64 9.10 -5.03
CA PRO A 482 7.46 8.15 -3.97
C PRO A 482 6.40 8.67 -3.00
N GLU A 483 5.51 7.82 -2.65
CA GLU A 483 4.53 7.88 -1.56
C GLU A 483 5.17 8.16 -0.21
N MET A 484 6.22 8.92 -0.27
CA MET A 484 7.09 9.23 0.79
C MET A 484 6.81 10.57 1.36
N ALA A 485 5.69 10.76 1.88
CA ALA A 485 5.63 11.74 2.95
C ALA A 485 4.22 11.77 3.50
N VAL A 486 3.99 10.98 4.47
CA VAL A 486 2.97 11.22 5.49
C VAL A 486 3.22 12.57 6.23
N GLY A 487 3.93 13.44 5.62
CA GLY A 487 4.11 14.85 5.97
C GLY A 487 4.03 15.74 4.74
N SER A 488 3.69 15.22 3.54
CA SER A 488 3.79 15.98 2.31
C SER A 488 2.77 15.64 1.22
N LEU A 489 1.56 15.18 1.56
CA LEU A 489 0.45 15.29 0.58
C LEU A 489 0.26 16.76 0.16
N LEU A 490 0.48 17.72 1.09
CA LEU A 490 0.61 19.15 0.77
C LEU A 490 1.72 19.43 -0.24
N SER A 491 2.87 18.79 -0.10
CA SER A 491 3.96 19.02 -1.05
C SER A 491 3.61 18.47 -2.44
N LEU A 492 2.95 17.30 -2.53
CA LEU A 492 2.58 16.70 -3.81
C LEU A 492 1.52 17.50 -4.56
N VAL A 493 0.44 17.88 -3.90
CA VAL A 493 -0.60 18.70 -4.54
C VAL A 493 -0.11 20.13 -4.75
N SER A 494 0.61 20.71 -3.79
CA SER A 494 1.09 22.10 -3.87
C SER A 494 2.09 22.31 -5.00
N TRP A 495 3.03 21.36 -5.21
CA TRP A 495 3.97 21.49 -6.35
C TRP A 495 3.25 21.24 -7.69
N ALA A 496 2.26 20.34 -7.76
CA ALA A 496 1.47 20.12 -8.98
C ALA A 496 0.63 21.37 -9.32
N VAL A 497 -0.02 21.96 -8.33
CA VAL A 497 -0.72 23.26 -8.47
C VAL A 497 0.26 24.36 -8.89
N SER A 498 1.47 24.42 -8.30
CA SER A 498 2.52 25.34 -8.72
C SER A 498 2.91 25.12 -10.18
N LEU A 499 3.17 23.87 -10.57
CA LEU A 499 3.51 23.48 -11.95
C LEU A 499 2.43 23.93 -12.94
N LEU A 500 1.16 23.58 -12.68
CA LEU A 500 0.03 23.92 -13.55
C LEU A 500 -0.31 25.43 -13.55
N SER A 501 0.29 26.19 -12.64
CA SER A 501 0.15 27.66 -12.56
C SER A 501 1.30 28.42 -13.18
N ARG A 502 2.38 27.75 -13.63
CA ARG A 502 3.54 28.40 -14.26
C ARG A 502 3.14 29.13 -15.55
N LYS A 503 3.70 30.29 -15.81
CA LYS A 503 3.39 31.09 -17.00
C LYS A 503 4.08 30.60 -18.27
N ASP A 504 5.17 29.88 -18.09
CA ASP A 504 6.07 29.42 -19.17
C ASP A 504 5.77 27.96 -19.62
N LEU A 505 4.74 27.35 -19.05
CA LEU A 505 4.22 26.03 -19.45
C LEU A 505 3.07 26.15 -20.46
#